data_dc026f893a3d7a3e492189809f5cf4a1
#
_entry.id   dc026f893a3d7a3e492189809f5cf4a1
#
_cell.length_a   1.000
_cell.length_b   1.000
_cell.length_c   1.000
_cell.angle_alpha   90.00
_cell.angle_beta   90.00
_cell.angle_gamma   90.00
#
_symmetry.space_group_name_H-M   'P 1'
#
loop_
_entity.id
_entity.type
_entity.pdbx_description
1 polymer ?
#
loop_
_entity_poly.entity_id
_entity_poly.type
_entity_poly.pdbx_seq_one_letter_code
_entity_poly.pdbx_strand_id
1 'polypeptide(L)'
;MSEVAERIEARRDVLSPTERQVAEVVLRDPESVAFGTVARVAEAASTSGASVVRLATRLGYPGFSGLQAAVQSAIGQQLRPAVERIRAEIGSDVVDRTLRAELDNVHRTLAAVAPDDFGRALDLLADRRREVLVVAGDAET
;
A
#
# COMPACT_ATOMS: atom_id res chain seq x y z
N MET A 1 9.50 -2.71 14.71
CA MET A 1 8.03 -2.47 14.58
C MET A 1 7.83 -1.02 14.19
N SER A 2 6.76 -0.67 13.48
CA SER A 2 6.47 0.74 13.17
C SER A 2 5.93 1.46 14.41
N GLU A 3 6.16 2.78 14.50
CA GLU A 3 5.61 3.62 15.59
C GLU A 3 4.10 3.45 15.74
N VAL A 4 3.38 3.30 14.62
CA VAL A 4 1.93 3.06 14.63
C VAL A 4 1.58 1.75 15.31
N ALA A 5 2.30 0.67 15.03
CA ALA A 5 2.09 -0.63 15.66
C ALA A 5 2.37 -0.59 17.17
N GLU A 6 3.43 0.11 17.58
CA GLU A 6 3.76 0.30 19.01
C GLU A 6 2.68 1.09 19.73
N ARG A 7 2.13 2.15 19.11
CA ARG A 7 1.04 2.93 19.68
C ARG A 7 -0.26 2.15 19.81
N ILE A 8 -0.55 1.27 18.83
CA ILE A 8 -1.73 0.37 18.89
C ILE A 8 -1.56 -0.61 20.06
N GLU A 9 -0.41 -1.27 20.15
CA GLU A 9 -0.15 -2.27 21.19
C GLU A 9 -0.20 -1.63 22.59
N ALA A 10 0.41 -0.46 22.78
CA ALA A 10 0.41 0.26 24.06
C ALA A 10 -1.00 0.68 24.53
N ARG A 11 -1.99 0.73 23.63
CA ARG A 11 -3.37 1.13 23.96
C ARG A 11 -4.40 0.03 23.78
N ARG A 12 -3.97 -1.18 23.46
CA ARG A 12 -4.84 -2.30 23.10
C ARG A 12 -5.95 -2.57 24.12
N ASP A 13 -5.63 -2.48 25.42
CA ASP A 13 -6.55 -2.78 26.51
C ASP A 13 -7.67 -1.75 26.66
N VAL A 14 -7.42 -0.50 26.24
CA VAL A 14 -8.38 0.61 26.35
C VAL A 14 -9.16 0.87 25.05
N LEU A 15 -8.88 0.13 23.98
CA LEU A 15 -9.63 0.22 22.72
C LEU A 15 -11.00 -0.45 22.87
N SER A 16 -12.04 0.22 22.34
CA SER A 16 -13.35 -0.39 22.17
C SER A 16 -13.32 -1.53 21.12
N PRO A 17 -14.33 -2.42 21.10
CA PRO A 17 -14.37 -3.50 20.12
C PRO A 17 -14.27 -3.00 18.66
N THR A 18 -14.94 -1.92 18.31
CA THR A 18 -14.90 -1.35 16.97
C THR A 18 -13.55 -0.69 16.65
N GLU A 19 -12.89 -0.07 17.63
CA GLU A 19 -11.56 0.47 17.47
C GLU A 19 -10.51 -0.64 17.30
N ARG A 20 -10.67 -1.79 17.97
CA ARG A 20 -9.80 -2.97 17.76
C ARG A 20 -9.92 -3.51 16.35
N GLN A 21 -11.13 -3.61 15.80
CA GLN A 21 -11.35 -4.03 14.41
C GLN A 21 -10.59 -3.12 13.43
N VAL A 22 -10.66 -1.80 13.64
CA VAL A 22 -9.90 -0.85 12.80
C VAL A 22 -8.39 -1.02 13.02
N ALA A 23 -7.92 -1.18 14.25
CA ALA A 23 -6.51 -1.40 14.55
C ALA A 23 -5.97 -2.67 13.88
N GLU A 24 -6.75 -3.74 13.82
CA GLU A 24 -6.40 -4.96 13.08
C GLU A 24 -6.23 -4.72 11.58
N VAL A 25 -7.09 -3.90 10.97
CA VAL A 25 -6.94 -3.51 9.56
C VAL A 25 -5.65 -2.71 9.36
N VAL A 26 -5.36 -1.73 10.24
CA VAL A 26 -4.14 -0.92 10.17
C VAL A 26 -2.87 -1.78 10.24
N LEU A 27 -2.88 -2.83 11.07
CA LEU A 27 -1.73 -3.73 11.23
C LEU A 27 -1.59 -4.73 10.09
N ARG A 28 -2.72 -5.25 9.58
CA ARG A 28 -2.74 -6.29 8.56
C ARG A 28 -2.53 -5.75 7.15
N ASP A 29 -3.08 -4.58 6.85
CA ASP A 29 -3.07 -3.95 5.54
C ASP A 29 -2.78 -2.45 5.65
N PRO A 30 -1.54 -2.09 6.01
CA PRO A 30 -1.14 -0.68 6.14
C PRO A 30 -1.22 0.09 4.82
N GLU A 31 -1.09 -0.59 3.67
CA GLU A 31 -1.17 0.05 2.35
C GLU A 31 -2.58 0.59 2.08
N SER A 32 -3.62 -0.15 2.44
CA SER A 32 -5.00 0.32 2.31
C SER A 32 -5.29 1.56 3.17
N VAL A 33 -4.58 1.71 4.29
CA VAL A 33 -4.67 2.90 5.15
C VAL A 33 -3.86 4.05 4.58
N ALA A 34 -2.64 3.77 4.11
CA ALA A 34 -1.73 4.77 3.56
C ALA A 34 -2.31 5.47 2.32
N PHE A 35 -2.95 4.71 1.42
CA PHE A 35 -3.41 5.20 0.11
C PHE A 35 -4.93 5.16 -0.06
N GLY A 36 -5.66 4.68 0.95
CA GLY A 36 -7.11 4.59 0.92
C GLY A 36 -7.81 5.78 1.56
N THR A 37 -9.14 5.66 1.64
CA THR A 37 -10.02 6.64 2.29
C THR A 37 -10.54 6.12 3.62
N VAL A 38 -11.02 7.01 4.49
CA VAL A 38 -11.73 6.64 5.74
C VAL A 38 -12.85 5.62 5.46
N ALA A 39 -13.59 5.80 4.36
CA ALA A 39 -14.71 4.90 4.01
C ALA A 39 -14.21 3.49 3.70
N ARG A 40 -13.12 3.34 2.94
CA ARG A 40 -12.53 2.03 2.63
C ARG A 40 -12.00 1.32 3.87
N VAL A 41 -11.31 2.05 4.76
CA VAL A 41 -10.82 1.48 6.01
C VAL A 41 -11.96 1.05 6.93
N ALA A 42 -13.03 1.86 6.99
CA ALA A 42 -14.23 1.54 7.77
C ALA A 42 -14.94 0.28 7.23
N GLU A 43 -15.07 0.16 5.91
CA GLU A 43 -15.62 -1.02 5.24
C GLU A 43 -14.78 -2.28 5.53
N ALA A 44 -13.45 -2.20 5.36
CA ALA A 44 -12.53 -3.30 5.64
C ALA A 44 -12.57 -3.75 7.11
N ALA A 45 -12.83 -2.83 8.04
CA ALA A 45 -13.00 -3.10 9.46
C ALA A 45 -14.44 -3.44 9.85
N SER A 46 -15.39 -3.51 8.91
CA SER A 46 -16.82 -3.73 9.17
C SER A 46 -17.38 -2.78 10.23
N THR A 47 -17.00 -1.49 10.16
CA THR A 47 -17.37 -0.46 11.13
C THR A 47 -17.69 0.88 10.45
N SER A 48 -17.83 1.95 11.21
CA SER A 48 -18.11 3.30 10.70
C SER A 48 -16.86 4.15 10.56
N GLY A 49 -16.87 5.13 9.64
CA GLY A 49 -15.81 6.12 9.51
C GLY A 49 -15.52 6.88 10.80
N ALA A 50 -16.55 7.09 11.64
CA ALA A 50 -16.38 7.69 12.96
C ALA A 50 -15.50 6.83 13.90
N SER A 51 -15.56 5.50 13.79
CA SER A 51 -14.70 4.59 14.57
C SER A 51 -13.25 4.68 14.10
N VAL A 52 -13.02 4.85 12.80
CA VAL A 52 -11.68 5.07 12.23
C VAL A 52 -11.07 6.36 12.76
N VAL A 53 -11.83 7.47 12.74
CA VAL A 53 -11.37 8.77 13.27
C VAL A 53 -11.13 8.69 14.78
N ARG A 54 -12.00 8.03 15.54
CA ARG A 54 -11.81 7.84 16.99
C ARG A 54 -10.56 7.05 17.30
N LEU A 55 -10.28 5.95 16.59
CA LEU A 55 -9.03 5.22 16.76
C LEU A 55 -7.83 6.14 16.53
N ALA A 56 -7.78 6.87 15.40
CA ALA A 56 -6.69 7.79 15.10
C ALA A 56 -6.45 8.79 16.24
N THR A 57 -7.51 9.43 16.75
CA THR A 57 -7.43 10.37 17.87
C THR A 57 -6.97 9.67 19.15
N ARG A 58 -7.45 8.46 19.44
CA ARG A 58 -7.05 7.69 20.63
C ARG A 58 -5.58 7.28 20.57
N LEU A 59 -5.05 7.02 19.38
CA LEU A 59 -3.62 6.76 19.16
C LEU A 59 -2.76 8.03 19.26
N GLY A 60 -3.38 9.23 19.40
CA GLY A 60 -2.70 10.51 19.53
C GLY A 60 -2.42 11.21 18.20
N TYR A 61 -3.12 10.84 17.15
CA TYR A 61 -3.04 11.51 15.84
C TYR A 61 -4.16 12.55 15.69
N PRO A 62 -3.93 13.66 14.96
CA PRO A 62 -4.96 14.66 14.67
C PRO A 62 -5.95 14.17 13.60
N GLY A 63 -6.70 13.08 13.91
CA GLY A 63 -7.65 12.45 12.98
C GLY A 63 -7.00 11.48 12.00
N PHE A 64 -7.79 11.06 11.01
CA PHE A 64 -7.36 10.01 10.07
C PHE A 64 -6.17 10.42 9.21
N SER A 65 -6.11 11.66 8.74
CA SER A 65 -4.99 12.17 7.93
C SER A 65 -3.65 12.09 8.66
N GLY A 66 -3.64 12.34 9.96
CA GLY A 66 -2.44 12.18 10.79
C GLY A 66 -2.01 10.72 10.94
N LEU A 67 -2.97 9.80 11.15
CA LEU A 67 -2.70 8.37 11.15
C LEU A 67 -2.18 7.90 9.78
N GLN A 68 -2.81 8.34 8.70
CA GLN A 68 -2.42 8.03 7.32
C GLN A 68 -0.98 8.46 7.03
N ALA A 69 -0.62 9.70 7.37
CA ALA A 69 0.74 10.21 7.19
C ALA A 69 1.77 9.39 7.99
N ALA A 70 1.43 8.97 9.21
CA ALA A 70 2.31 8.13 10.03
C ALA A 70 2.51 6.73 9.40
N VAL A 71 1.44 6.13 8.85
CA VAL A 71 1.53 4.83 8.15
C VAL A 71 2.34 4.96 6.87
N GLN A 72 2.14 6.02 6.07
CA GLN A 72 2.96 6.31 4.87
C GLN A 72 4.45 6.46 5.23
N SER A 73 4.76 7.20 6.29
CA SER A 73 6.13 7.34 6.77
C SER A 73 6.75 6.00 7.19
N ALA A 74 5.98 5.15 7.87
CA ALA A 74 6.45 3.84 8.29
C ALA A 74 6.77 2.93 7.09
N ILE A 75 5.92 2.93 6.05
CA ILE A 75 6.18 2.21 4.79
C ILE A 75 7.45 2.75 4.12
N GLY A 76 7.58 4.07 4.01
CA GLY A 76 8.77 4.72 3.44
C GLY A 76 10.07 4.37 4.20
N GLN A 77 10.02 4.27 5.52
CA GLN A 77 11.17 3.87 6.35
C GLN A 77 11.55 2.40 6.15
N GLN A 78 10.60 1.51 5.91
CA GLN A 78 10.89 0.10 5.61
C GLN A 78 11.59 -0.08 4.25
N LEU A 79 11.35 0.82 3.31
CA LEU A 79 12.00 0.82 2.00
C LEU A 79 13.40 1.46 2.01
N ARG A 80 13.70 2.36 2.96
CA ARG A 80 15.00 3.04 3.08
C ARG A 80 16.20 2.11 3.21
N PRO A 81 16.19 1.05 4.04
CA PRO A 81 17.34 0.15 4.16
C PRO A 81 17.66 -0.59 2.85
N ALA A 82 16.66 -0.82 1.99
CA ALA A 82 16.90 -1.40 0.68
C ALA A 82 17.57 -0.38 -0.25
N VAL A 83 17.07 0.86 -0.28
CA VAL A 83 17.65 1.97 -1.07
C VAL A 83 19.05 2.36 -0.58
N GLU A 84 19.28 2.38 0.74
CA GLU A 84 20.60 2.69 1.31
C GLU A 84 21.61 1.56 1.09
N ARG A 85 21.22 0.29 1.16
CA ARG A 85 22.05 -0.84 0.75
C ARG A 85 22.42 -0.75 -0.74
N ILE A 86 21.46 -0.43 -1.59
CA ILE A 86 21.70 -0.21 -3.02
C ILE A 86 22.68 0.96 -3.23
N ARG A 87 22.59 2.05 -2.46
CA ARG A 87 23.52 3.19 -2.55
C ARG A 87 24.91 2.90 -1.96
N ALA A 88 25.00 2.17 -0.86
CA ALA A 88 26.29 1.85 -0.23
C ALA A 88 27.15 0.87 -1.05
N GLU A 89 26.48 0.05 -1.85
CA GLU A 89 27.12 -0.90 -2.77
C GLU A 89 27.47 -0.27 -4.14
N ILE A 90 27.19 1.01 -4.38
CA ILE A 90 27.48 1.74 -5.63
C ILE A 90 29.00 2.00 -5.77
N GLY A 91 29.76 0.95 -5.93
CA GLY A 91 31.16 0.98 -6.39
C GLY A 91 31.37 -0.06 -7.48
N SER A 92 31.33 0.33 -8.73
CA SER A 92 31.75 -0.36 -9.96
C SER A 92 30.72 -1.14 -10.80
N ASP A 93 29.50 -1.45 -10.34
CA ASP A 93 28.60 -2.30 -11.15
C ASP A 93 27.14 -1.84 -11.16
N VAL A 94 26.95 -0.52 -11.28
CA VAL A 94 25.60 0.11 -11.25
C VAL A 94 24.74 -0.40 -12.41
N VAL A 95 25.32 -0.54 -13.60
CA VAL A 95 24.59 -0.95 -14.79
C VAL A 95 24.10 -2.39 -14.67
N ASP A 96 24.96 -3.30 -14.23
CA ASP A 96 24.60 -4.72 -14.08
C ASP A 96 23.57 -4.94 -12.97
N ARG A 97 23.61 -4.17 -11.90
CA ARG A 97 22.62 -4.24 -10.82
C ARG A 97 21.28 -3.64 -11.21
N THR A 98 21.30 -2.49 -11.87
CA THR A 98 20.07 -1.90 -12.41
C THR A 98 19.42 -2.86 -13.38
N LEU A 99 20.21 -3.44 -14.30
CA LEU A 99 19.71 -4.42 -15.26
C LEU A 99 19.10 -5.64 -14.56
N ARG A 100 19.75 -6.21 -13.54
CA ARG A 100 19.22 -7.34 -12.77
C ARG A 100 17.93 -6.98 -12.03
N ALA A 101 17.87 -5.80 -11.39
CA ALA A 101 16.68 -5.34 -10.70
C ALA A 101 15.49 -5.13 -11.66
N GLU A 102 15.74 -4.55 -12.82
CA GLU A 102 14.71 -4.36 -13.84
C GLU A 102 14.24 -5.69 -14.44
N LEU A 103 15.16 -6.62 -14.72
CA LEU A 103 14.78 -7.95 -15.18
C LEU A 103 13.95 -8.71 -14.13
N ASP A 104 14.30 -8.61 -12.85
CA ASP A 104 13.54 -9.24 -11.76
C ASP A 104 12.15 -8.58 -11.60
N ASN A 105 12.04 -7.29 -11.74
CA ASN A 105 10.77 -6.55 -11.74
C ASN A 105 9.87 -7.00 -12.89
N VAL A 106 10.41 -7.05 -14.11
CA VAL A 106 9.68 -7.54 -15.29
C VAL A 106 9.24 -8.98 -15.11
N HIS A 107 10.16 -9.85 -14.66
CA HIS A 107 9.85 -11.26 -14.42
C HIS A 107 8.72 -11.44 -13.38
N ARG A 108 8.78 -10.73 -12.24
CA ARG A 108 7.73 -10.77 -11.22
C ARG A 108 6.39 -10.25 -11.74
N THR A 109 6.41 -9.18 -12.52
CA THR A 109 5.20 -8.61 -13.12
C THR A 109 4.55 -9.62 -14.07
N LEU A 110 5.33 -10.22 -14.96
CA LEU A 110 4.82 -11.23 -15.91
C LEU A 110 4.37 -12.51 -15.20
N ALA A 111 5.08 -12.95 -14.17
CA ALA A 111 4.69 -14.11 -13.37
C ALA A 111 3.41 -13.89 -12.54
N ALA A 112 3.09 -12.63 -12.21
CA ALA A 112 1.86 -12.28 -11.49
C ALA A 112 0.63 -12.21 -12.42
N VAL A 113 0.82 -12.16 -13.75
CA VAL A 113 -0.28 -12.17 -14.72
C VAL A 113 -0.74 -13.62 -14.93
N ALA A 114 -1.98 -13.92 -14.53
CA ALA A 114 -2.55 -15.23 -14.80
C ALA A 114 -2.69 -15.44 -16.32
N PRO A 115 -2.27 -16.61 -16.87
CA PRO A 115 -2.37 -16.90 -18.32
C PRO A 115 -3.78 -16.68 -18.88
N ASP A 116 -4.80 -17.02 -18.11
CA ASP A 116 -6.21 -16.85 -18.49
C ASP A 116 -6.63 -15.37 -18.56
N ASP A 117 -6.07 -14.51 -17.70
CA ASP A 117 -6.34 -13.07 -17.74
C ASP A 117 -5.71 -12.42 -18.95
N PHE A 118 -4.49 -12.84 -19.30
CA PHE A 118 -3.82 -12.37 -20.51
C PHE A 118 -4.56 -12.82 -21.78
N GLY A 119 -5.01 -14.07 -21.83
CA GLY A 119 -5.84 -14.59 -22.92
C GLY A 119 -7.13 -13.80 -23.08
N ARG A 120 -7.86 -13.55 -21.98
CA ARG A 120 -9.10 -12.74 -21.99
C ARG A 120 -8.85 -11.31 -22.46
N ALA A 121 -7.75 -10.69 -22.04
CA ALA A 121 -7.39 -9.36 -22.50
C ALA A 121 -7.11 -9.31 -24.02
N LEU A 122 -6.39 -10.32 -24.54
CA LEU A 122 -6.15 -10.43 -25.97
C LEU A 122 -7.45 -10.61 -26.76
N ASP A 123 -8.36 -11.47 -26.31
CA ASP A 123 -9.65 -11.70 -26.96
C ASP A 123 -10.50 -10.42 -26.99
N LEU A 124 -10.48 -9.65 -25.88
CA LEU A 124 -11.18 -8.35 -25.79
C LEU A 124 -10.61 -7.31 -26.77
N LEU A 125 -9.29 -7.25 -26.91
CA LEU A 125 -8.61 -6.29 -27.78
C LEU A 125 -8.69 -6.70 -29.25
N ALA A 126 -8.75 -8.00 -29.55
CA ALA A 126 -8.85 -8.54 -30.91
C ALA A 126 -10.27 -8.51 -31.46
N ASP A 127 -11.29 -8.31 -30.62
CA ASP A 127 -12.69 -8.26 -31.04
C ASP A 127 -12.97 -6.98 -31.83
N ARG A 128 -12.98 -7.07 -33.16
CA ARG A 128 -13.25 -5.95 -34.08
C ARG A 128 -14.63 -5.33 -33.95
N ARG A 129 -15.53 -5.89 -33.15
CA ARG A 129 -16.86 -5.34 -32.84
C ARG A 129 -16.83 -4.36 -31.67
N ARG A 130 -15.69 -4.22 -30.98
CA ARG A 130 -15.50 -3.36 -29.82
C ARG A 130 -14.64 -2.16 -30.16
N GLU A 131 -15.00 -1.02 -29.64
CA GLU A 131 -14.12 0.15 -29.63
C GLU A 131 -13.26 0.11 -28.36
N VAL A 132 -11.96 0.29 -28.54
CA VAL A 132 -11.00 0.38 -27.43
C VAL A 132 -10.64 1.84 -27.23
N LEU A 133 -11.12 2.43 -26.12
CA LEU A 133 -10.74 3.78 -25.73
C LEU A 133 -9.51 3.71 -24.80
N VAL A 134 -8.40 4.26 -25.26
CA VAL A 134 -7.20 4.42 -24.42
C VAL A 134 -7.25 5.81 -23.78
N VAL A 135 -7.41 5.85 -22.46
CA VAL A 135 -7.33 7.08 -21.68
C VAL A 135 -5.97 7.14 -21.02
N ALA A 136 -5.12 8.06 -21.48
CA ALA A 136 -3.86 8.35 -20.81
C ALA A 136 -4.19 9.11 -19.50
N GLY A 137 -3.82 8.56 -18.37
CA GLY A 137 -3.80 9.32 -17.13
C GLY A 137 -2.59 10.23 -17.12
N ASP A 138 -2.79 11.52 -16.87
CA ASP A 138 -1.67 12.42 -16.58
C ASP A 138 -1.04 11.96 -15.26
N ALA A 139 0.19 11.45 -15.33
CA ALA A 139 1.02 11.34 -14.16
C ALA A 139 1.42 12.77 -13.78
N GLU A 140 0.66 13.39 -12.88
CA GLU A 140 1.11 14.64 -12.27
C GLU A 140 2.42 14.37 -11.53
N THR A 141 3.48 15.02 -12.01
CA THR A 141 4.82 15.05 -11.42
C THR A 141 4.84 15.76 -10.08
#